data_ea9db035ca226a8fd8169782b232d32c
#
_entry.id   ea9db035ca226a8fd8169782b232d32c
#
_cell.length_a   1.000
_cell.length_b   1.000
_cell.length_c   1.000
_cell.angle_alpha   90.00
_cell.angle_beta   90.00
_cell.angle_gamma   90.00
#
_symmetry.space_group_name_H-M   'P 1'
#
loop_
_entity.id
_entity.type
_entity.pdbx_description
1 polymer ?
#
loop_
_entity_poly.entity_id
_entity_poly.type
_entity_poly.pdbx_seq_one_letter_code
_entity_poly.pdbx_strand_id
1 'polypeptide(L)'
;MNNECVIGIDIGGTNIRIGRTDENDQLVDFERVSSKETFKDGNISESLTEVLKNYLDKYCKNVQVKQIAIGIPATLSSDRKQILQVPNIKGMDGLFLGKELEENLGIPVVLEKDVNMLYYWDKYDKKLSDEGVGIGVYIGTGVGNAIFINGKPLAGKDGVAGELGHIPMIGGTSQCGCGNLGCSECYASGWKLVELKEEYYPDVDMNDLFVKKSNDTVLKNFVDNIACVACAEINILNPDSI
;
A
#
# COMPACT_ATOMS: atom_id res chain seq x y z
N MET A 1 -1.28 10.30 33.12
CA MET A 1 -0.74 9.64 31.93
C MET A 1 -1.45 10.26 30.76
N ASN A 2 -0.73 10.80 29.78
CA ASN A 2 -1.38 11.33 28.58
C ASN A 2 -1.96 10.14 27.82
N ASN A 3 -3.28 10.04 27.83
CA ASN A 3 -3.98 8.99 27.08
C ASN A 3 -4.12 9.47 25.62
N GLU A 4 -3.03 9.37 24.86
CA GLU A 4 -2.93 9.83 23.47
C GLU A 4 -2.78 8.65 22.53
N CYS A 5 -3.33 8.75 21.33
CA CYS A 5 -3.18 7.73 20.30
C CYS A 5 -3.06 8.32 18.88
N VAL A 6 -2.62 7.51 17.97
CA VAL A 6 -2.72 7.72 16.51
C VAL A 6 -3.67 6.68 15.94
N ILE A 7 -4.51 7.10 15.01
CA ILE A 7 -5.37 6.18 14.25
C ILE A 7 -4.68 5.89 12.91
N GLY A 8 -4.48 4.62 12.61
CA GLY A 8 -4.01 4.14 11.31
C GLY A 8 -5.17 3.61 10.48
N ILE A 9 -5.20 3.98 9.22
CA ILE A 9 -6.21 3.52 8.25
C ILE A 9 -5.51 2.99 7.01
N ASP A 10 -5.90 1.81 6.57
CA ASP A 10 -5.52 1.24 5.28
C ASP A 10 -6.77 1.15 4.40
N ILE A 11 -6.80 1.94 3.32
CA ILE A 11 -7.91 1.96 2.38
C ILE A 11 -7.54 1.15 1.15
N GLY A 12 -8.04 -0.08 1.07
CA GLY A 12 -7.91 -0.92 -0.12
C GLY A 12 -9.18 -0.95 -0.97
N GLY A 13 -9.09 -1.48 -2.18
CA GLY A 13 -10.26 -1.61 -3.07
C GLY A 13 -11.39 -2.51 -2.54
N THR A 14 -11.08 -3.42 -1.62
CA THR A 14 -12.06 -4.36 -1.03
C THR A 14 -12.43 -4.00 0.40
N ASN A 15 -11.46 -3.62 1.21
CA ASN A 15 -11.65 -3.35 2.64
C ASN A 15 -10.96 -2.07 3.05
N ILE A 16 -11.54 -1.41 4.04
CA ILE A 16 -10.93 -0.38 4.85
C ILE A 16 -10.61 -1.02 6.20
N ARG A 17 -9.36 -0.90 6.64
CA ARG A 17 -8.89 -1.36 7.94
C ARG A 17 -8.57 -0.18 8.80
N ILE A 18 -9.03 -0.20 10.05
CA ILE A 18 -8.87 0.89 10.99
C ILE A 18 -8.36 0.31 12.30
N GLY A 19 -7.41 0.98 12.91
CA GLY A 19 -6.93 0.64 14.24
C GLY A 19 -6.28 1.84 14.88
N ARG A 20 -6.08 1.79 16.18
CA ARG A 20 -5.35 2.83 16.90
C ARG A 20 -4.17 2.25 17.67
N THR A 21 -3.21 3.09 18.02
CA THR A 21 -2.15 2.71 18.94
C THR A 21 -2.63 2.81 20.39
N ASP A 22 -2.09 1.97 21.26
CA ASP A 22 -2.16 2.13 22.72
C ASP A 22 -0.95 2.93 23.24
N GLU A 23 -0.80 3.01 24.56
CA GLU A 23 0.32 3.68 25.24
C GLU A 23 1.70 3.02 25.03
N ASN A 24 1.74 1.80 24.47
CA ASN A 24 2.94 1.05 24.13
C ASN A 24 3.19 0.96 22.62
N ASP A 25 2.52 1.81 21.83
CA ASP A 25 2.52 1.80 20.37
C ASP A 25 2.03 0.47 19.73
N GLN A 26 1.23 -0.31 20.50
CA GLN A 26 0.65 -1.54 19.99
C GLN A 26 -0.68 -1.26 19.29
N LEU A 27 -0.94 -1.96 18.19
CA LEU A 27 -2.22 -1.90 17.48
C LEU A 27 -3.34 -2.50 18.33
N VAL A 28 -4.36 -1.69 18.62
CA VAL A 28 -5.57 -2.09 19.34
C VAL A 28 -6.83 -1.64 18.60
N ASP A 29 -7.97 -2.15 19.03
CA ASP A 29 -9.31 -1.77 18.54
C ASP A 29 -9.45 -1.85 17.01
N PHE A 30 -8.92 -2.95 16.45
CA PHE A 30 -8.92 -3.17 15.01
C PHE A 30 -10.33 -3.44 14.48
N GLU A 31 -10.71 -2.71 13.44
CA GLU A 31 -11.92 -2.91 12.66
C GLU A 31 -11.63 -3.07 11.17
N ARG A 32 -12.50 -3.79 10.49
CA ARG A 32 -12.48 -3.95 9.03
C ARG A 32 -13.89 -3.75 8.48
N VAL A 33 -14.05 -2.81 7.56
CA VAL A 33 -15.30 -2.54 6.85
C VAL A 33 -15.11 -2.70 5.34
N SER A 34 -16.19 -2.97 4.62
CA SER A 34 -16.14 -3.12 3.16
C SER A 34 -16.00 -1.77 2.48
N SER A 35 -14.97 -1.57 1.65
CA SER A 35 -14.81 -0.36 0.84
C SER A 35 -16.00 -0.17 -0.11
N LYS A 36 -16.49 -1.26 -0.71
CA LYS A 36 -17.63 -1.23 -1.64
C LYS A 36 -18.92 -0.73 -0.98
N GLU A 37 -19.22 -1.22 0.23
CA GLU A 37 -20.42 -0.79 0.96
C GLU A 37 -20.25 0.63 1.50
N THR A 38 -19.08 0.97 1.99
CA THR A 38 -18.79 2.31 2.52
C THR A 38 -18.92 3.38 1.44
N PHE A 39 -18.40 3.12 0.25
CA PHE A 39 -18.36 4.10 -0.84
C PHE A 39 -19.45 3.93 -1.91
N LYS A 40 -20.51 3.15 -1.63
CA LYS A 40 -21.57 2.83 -2.57
C LYS A 40 -22.32 4.05 -3.13
N ASP A 41 -22.47 5.10 -2.33
CA ASP A 41 -23.20 6.32 -2.69
C ASP A 41 -22.32 7.37 -3.40
N GLY A 42 -21.01 7.06 -3.59
CA GLY A 42 -20.07 7.89 -4.34
C GLY A 42 -19.55 9.11 -3.58
N ASN A 43 -20.03 9.42 -2.37
CA ASN A 43 -19.51 10.48 -1.54
C ASN A 43 -18.47 9.96 -0.55
N ILE A 44 -17.21 9.88 -1.03
CA ILE A 44 -16.10 9.25 -0.32
C ILE A 44 -15.81 9.93 1.01
N SER A 45 -15.69 11.26 0.99
CA SER A 45 -15.30 12.04 2.17
C SER A 45 -16.35 11.97 3.29
N GLU A 46 -17.63 12.11 2.95
CA GLU A 46 -18.72 12.00 3.93
C GLU A 46 -18.80 10.59 4.50
N SER A 47 -18.77 9.57 3.63
CA SER A 47 -18.86 8.16 4.05
C SER A 47 -17.71 7.78 4.97
N LEU A 48 -16.48 8.19 4.64
CA LEU A 48 -15.32 7.92 5.49
C LEU A 48 -15.38 8.72 6.80
N THR A 49 -15.89 9.97 6.74
CA THR A 49 -16.12 10.79 7.95
C THR A 49 -17.09 10.09 8.90
N GLU A 50 -18.18 9.50 8.41
CA GLU A 50 -19.16 8.77 9.23
C GLU A 50 -18.52 7.52 9.86
N VAL A 51 -17.80 6.73 9.08
CA VAL A 51 -17.06 5.56 9.59
C VAL A 51 -16.10 5.97 10.72
N LEU A 52 -15.34 7.05 10.52
CA LEU A 52 -14.39 7.55 11.52
C LEU A 52 -15.07 8.12 12.75
N LYS A 53 -16.17 8.85 12.63
CA LYS A 53 -16.94 9.32 13.79
C LYS A 53 -17.45 8.13 14.62
N ASN A 54 -17.98 7.10 13.99
CA ASN A 54 -18.43 5.88 14.68
C ASN A 54 -17.25 5.18 15.40
N TYR A 55 -16.09 5.11 14.76
CA TYR A 55 -14.88 4.53 15.37
C TYR A 55 -14.41 5.37 16.58
N LEU A 56 -14.36 6.70 16.43
CA LEU A 56 -13.99 7.64 17.51
C LEU A 56 -14.95 7.53 18.71
N ASP A 57 -16.25 7.50 18.46
CA ASP A 57 -17.27 7.36 19.48
C ASP A 57 -17.20 6.02 20.21
N LYS A 58 -16.76 4.98 19.55
CA LYS A 58 -16.65 3.65 20.12
C LYS A 58 -15.40 3.48 20.98
N TYR A 59 -14.24 3.94 20.48
CA TYR A 59 -12.94 3.59 21.04
C TYR A 59 -12.13 4.76 21.61
N CYS A 60 -12.49 6.02 21.28
CA CYS A 60 -11.64 7.17 21.61
C CYS A 60 -12.29 8.17 22.56
N LYS A 61 -13.40 7.84 23.24
CA LYS A 61 -14.12 8.78 24.14
C LYS A 61 -13.25 9.40 25.23
N ASN A 62 -12.25 8.66 25.71
CA ASN A 62 -11.36 9.08 26.81
C ASN A 62 -9.89 9.11 26.36
N VAL A 63 -9.65 9.17 25.05
CA VAL A 63 -8.32 9.16 24.44
C VAL A 63 -8.21 10.35 23.50
N GLN A 64 -7.12 11.12 23.62
CA GLN A 64 -6.85 12.20 22.69
C GLN A 64 -6.22 11.64 21.41
N VAL A 65 -6.93 11.73 20.30
CA VAL A 65 -6.38 11.38 18.99
C VAL A 65 -5.50 12.51 18.50
N LYS A 66 -4.21 12.24 18.32
CA LYS A 66 -3.22 13.23 17.84
C LYS A 66 -3.26 13.41 16.35
N GLN A 67 -3.46 12.32 15.62
CA GLN A 67 -3.40 12.28 14.16
C GLN A 67 -4.13 11.05 13.62
N ILE A 68 -4.63 11.18 12.42
CA ILE A 68 -5.11 10.07 11.60
C ILE A 68 -4.14 9.91 10.42
N ALA A 69 -3.56 8.73 10.27
CA ALA A 69 -2.66 8.39 9.17
C ALA A 69 -3.38 7.42 8.21
N ILE A 70 -3.48 7.78 6.94
CA ILE A 70 -4.21 7.02 5.93
C ILE A 70 -3.26 6.51 4.86
N GLY A 71 -3.10 5.19 4.77
CA GLY A 71 -2.47 4.50 3.65
C GLY A 71 -3.49 4.23 2.55
N ILE A 72 -3.13 4.54 1.30
CA ILE A 72 -4.03 4.38 0.16
C ILE A 72 -3.25 3.96 -1.09
N PRO A 73 -3.73 3.00 -1.91
CA PRO A 73 -3.10 2.58 -3.17
C PRO A 73 -3.36 3.60 -4.27
N ALA A 74 -2.80 4.80 -4.11
CA ALA A 74 -3.06 5.96 -4.93
C ALA A 74 -1.79 6.64 -5.41
N THR A 75 -1.89 7.29 -6.56
CA THR A 75 -0.95 8.36 -6.91
C THR A 75 -1.36 9.62 -6.13
N LEU A 76 -0.45 10.12 -5.32
CA LEU A 76 -0.65 11.34 -4.54
C LEU A 76 0.18 12.48 -5.11
N SER A 77 -0.30 13.72 -4.94
CA SER A 77 0.52 14.90 -5.23
C SER A 77 1.82 14.85 -4.41
N SER A 78 2.87 15.52 -4.90
CA SER A 78 4.18 15.52 -4.22
C SER A 78 4.14 16.08 -2.80
N ASP A 79 3.17 16.96 -2.51
CA ASP A 79 2.91 17.52 -1.18
C ASP A 79 1.94 16.68 -0.32
N ARG A 80 1.51 15.51 -0.80
CA ARG A 80 0.59 14.56 -0.13
C ARG A 80 -0.78 15.15 0.23
N LYS A 81 -1.23 16.21 -0.45
CA LYS A 81 -2.51 16.86 -0.14
C LYS A 81 -3.67 16.39 -1.01
N GLN A 82 -3.36 15.94 -2.23
CA GLN A 82 -4.36 15.56 -3.21
C GLN A 82 -4.16 14.12 -3.68
N ILE A 83 -5.26 13.40 -3.82
CA ILE A 83 -5.32 12.12 -4.50
C ILE A 83 -5.41 12.42 -6.01
N LEU A 84 -4.38 12.05 -6.78
CA LEU A 84 -4.37 12.28 -8.22
C LEU A 84 -5.13 11.18 -8.96
N GLN A 85 -4.89 9.92 -8.56
CA GLN A 85 -5.52 8.75 -9.18
C GLN A 85 -5.56 7.56 -8.23
N VAL A 86 -6.68 6.84 -8.21
CA VAL A 86 -6.87 5.56 -7.49
C VAL A 86 -7.48 4.54 -8.44
N PRO A 87 -6.73 3.53 -8.92
CA PRO A 87 -7.23 2.59 -9.93
C PRO A 87 -8.49 1.82 -9.54
N ASN A 88 -8.64 1.48 -8.26
CA ASN A 88 -9.63 0.50 -7.81
C ASN A 88 -10.76 1.08 -6.94
N ILE A 89 -10.83 2.41 -6.75
CA ILE A 89 -11.85 3.07 -5.94
C ILE A 89 -12.40 4.28 -6.68
N LYS A 90 -13.57 4.10 -7.27
CA LYS A 90 -14.22 5.16 -8.04
C LYS A 90 -14.58 6.35 -7.17
N GLY A 91 -14.42 7.56 -7.71
CA GLY A 91 -14.83 8.81 -7.06
C GLY A 91 -13.77 9.43 -6.13
N MET A 92 -12.57 8.82 -6.01
CA MET A 92 -11.47 9.39 -5.22
C MET A 92 -10.55 10.30 -6.01
N ASP A 93 -10.52 10.20 -7.33
CA ASP A 93 -9.63 10.98 -8.17
C ASP A 93 -9.89 12.48 -8.01
N GLY A 94 -8.83 13.23 -7.79
CA GLY A 94 -8.87 14.68 -7.62
C GLY A 94 -9.24 15.18 -6.22
N LEU A 95 -9.63 14.30 -5.28
CA LEU A 95 -10.05 14.71 -3.93
C LEU A 95 -8.88 15.23 -3.09
N PHE A 96 -9.18 16.23 -2.27
CA PHE A 96 -8.34 16.69 -1.15
C PHE A 96 -8.76 15.97 0.15
N LEU A 97 -8.84 14.65 0.10
CA LEU A 97 -9.44 13.81 1.14
C LEU A 97 -8.90 14.10 2.54
N GLY A 98 -7.59 14.26 2.68
CA GLY A 98 -6.98 14.55 3.98
C GLY A 98 -7.50 15.86 4.57
N LYS A 99 -7.59 16.91 3.76
CA LYS A 99 -8.10 18.22 4.17
C LYS A 99 -9.59 18.16 4.55
N GLU A 100 -10.39 17.50 3.73
CA GLU A 100 -11.84 17.38 3.98
C GLU A 100 -12.14 16.61 5.27
N LEU A 101 -11.40 15.52 5.52
CA LEU A 101 -11.51 14.77 6.78
C LEU A 101 -11.04 15.58 7.97
N GLU A 102 -9.94 16.33 7.84
CA GLU A 102 -9.45 17.21 8.92
C GLU A 102 -10.47 18.29 9.28
N GLU A 103 -11.10 18.92 8.28
CA GLU A 103 -12.17 19.89 8.47
C GLU A 103 -13.40 19.28 9.16
N ASN A 104 -13.79 18.04 8.79
CA ASN A 104 -14.99 17.37 9.32
C ASN A 104 -14.79 16.77 10.73
N LEU A 105 -13.57 16.40 11.09
CA LEU A 105 -13.24 15.70 12.34
C LEU A 105 -12.53 16.57 13.37
N GLY A 106 -11.90 17.67 12.93
CA GLY A 106 -11.07 18.52 13.80
C GLY A 106 -9.78 17.82 14.28
N ILE A 107 -9.33 16.78 13.58
CA ILE A 107 -8.14 15.99 13.89
C ILE A 107 -7.19 16.07 12.70
N PRO A 108 -5.88 16.33 12.90
CA PRO A 108 -4.90 16.33 11.81
C PRO A 108 -4.90 15.02 11.02
N VAL A 109 -4.95 15.10 9.68
CA VAL A 109 -4.97 13.95 8.77
C VAL A 109 -3.79 13.98 7.82
N VAL A 110 -3.08 12.87 7.68
CA VAL A 110 -2.01 12.69 6.70
C VAL A 110 -2.35 11.56 5.75
N LEU A 111 -2.08 11.78 4.47
CA LEU A 111 -2.19 10.75 3.43
C LEU A 111 -0.81 10.27 3.04
N GLU A 112 -0.67 8.97 2.81
CA GLU A 112 0.53 8.39 2.24
C GLU A 112 0.17 7.19 1.35
N LYS A 113 1.06 6.82 0.43
CA LYS A 113 0.94 5.56 -0.31
C LYS A 113 0.96 4.38 0.66
N ASP A 114 0.11 3.41 0.43
CA ASP A 114 0.04 2.17 1.23
C ASP A 114 1.41 1.47 1.35
N VAL A 115 2.16 1.35 0.25
CA VAL A 115 3.51 0.78 0.23
C VAL A 115 4.52 1.57 1.06
N ASN A 116 4.40 2.90 1.13
CA ASN A 116 5.24 3.71 1.98
C ASN A 116 4.92 3.50 3.47
N MET A 117 3.63 3.29 3.80
CA MET A 117 3.22 2.94 5.17
C MET A 117 3.78 1.57 5.58
N LEU A 118 3.81 0.59 4.66
CA LEU A 118 4.47 -0.70 4.91
C LEU A 118 5.97 -0.51 5.18
N TYR A 119 6.65 0.31 4.38
CA TYR A 119 8.08 0.56 4.59
C TYR A 119 8.37 1.31 5.89
N TYR A 120 7.53 2.26 6.31
CA TYR A 120 7.67 2.89 7.63
C TYR A 120 7.58 1.87 8.76
N TRP A 121 6.66 0.90 8.63
CA TRP A 121 6.56 -0.20 9.60
C TRP A 121 7.78 -1.11 9.58
N ASP A 122 8.23 -1.58 8.41
CA ASP A 122 9.42 -2.42 8.28
C ASP A 122 10.65 -1.73 8.84
N LYS A 123 10.80 -0.43 8.59
CA LYS A 123 11.87 0.38 9.12
C LYS A 123 11.85 0.44 10.65
N TYR A 124 10.68 0.64 11.25
CA TYR A 124 10.50 0.64 12.70
C TYR A 124 10.80 -0.73 13.30
N ASP A 125 10.19 -1.79 12.77
CA ASP A 125 10.33 -3.17 13.26
C ASP A 125 11.77 -3.68 13.15
N LYS A 126 12.43 -3.43 12.03
CA LYS A 126 13.81 -3.89 11.76
C LYS A 126 14.87 -2.90 12.19
N LYS A 127 14.49 -1.75 12.75
CA LYS A 127 15.41 -0.68 13.21
C LYS A 127 16.36 -0.22 12.12
N LEU A 128 15.85 -0.04 10.90
CA LEU A 128 16.63 0.44 9.78
C LEU A 128 16.99 1.92 9.95
N SER A 129 18.17 2.30 9.42
CA SER A 129 18.66 3.69 9.48
C SER A 129 17.76 4.64 8.68
N ASP A 130 17.71 5.92 9.10
CA ASP A 130 17.21 7.02 8.31
C ASP A 130 18.20 7.52 7.26
N GLU A 131 19.48 7.21 7.42
CA GLU A 131 20.53 7.65 6.50
C GLU A 131 20.61 6.74 5.27
N GLY A 132 20.92 7.34 4.13
CA GLY A 132 21.13 6.62 2.88
C GLY A 132 19.83 6.33 2.11
N VAL A 133 19.86 5.24 1.36
CA VAL A 133 18.77 4.79 0.48
C VAL A 133 18.21 3.47 0.97
N GLY A 134 16.92 3.43 1.23
CA GLY A 134 16.19 2.20 1.54
C GLY A 134 15.11 1.94 0.53
N ILE A 135 14.91 0.69 0.17
CA ILE A 135 13.83 0.26 -0.72
C ILE A 135 12.98 -0.83 -0.08
N GLY A 136 11.69 -0.84 -0.38
CA GLY A 136 10.76 -1.90 -0.02
C GLY A 136 10.06 -2.42 -1.28
N VAL A 137 10.16 -3.72 -1.55
CA VAL A 137 9.45 -4.37 -2.65
C VAL A 137 8.36 -5.25 -2.07
N TYR A 138 7.11 -4.97 -2.40
CA TYR A 138 5.95 -5.63 -1.82
C TYR A 138 5.15 -6.36 -2.90
N ILE A 139 5.13 -7.69 -2.80
CA ILE A 139 4.33 -8.53 -3.69
C ILE A 139 3.00 -8.82 -3.02
N GLY A 140 2.02 -7.98 -3.33
CA GLY A 140 0.63 -8.13 -2.93
C GLY A 140 -0.24 -8.55 -4.11
N THR A 141 -1.45 -8.00 -4.23
CA THR A 141 -2.24 -8.16 -5.45
C THR A 141 -1.43 -7.73 -6.68
N GLY A 142 -0.78 -6.56 -6.62
CA GLY A 142 0.17 -6.05 -7.60
C GLY A 142 1.62 -6.18 -7.14
N VAL A 143 2.49 -5.36 -7.73
CA VAL A 143 3.89 -5.16 -7.34
C VAL A 143 4.06 -3.73 -6.84
N GLY A 144 4.10 -3.57 -5.53
CA GLY A 144 4.31 -2.30 -4.87
C GLY A 144 5.77 -2.02 -4.58
N ASN A 145 6.12 -0.75 -4.52
CA ASN A 145 7.47 -0.32 -4.21
C ASN A 145 7.50 0.98 -3.40
N ALA A 146 8.40 1.04 -2.43
CA ALA A 146 8.69 2.21 -1.65
C ALA A 146 10.19 2.52 -1.74
N ILE A 147 10.53 3.75 -2.11
CA ILE A 147 11.91 4.24 -2.15
C ILE A 147 12.04 5.36 -1.12
N PHE A 148 13.01 5.23 -0.23
CA PHE A 148 13.30 6.23 0.80
C PHE A 148 14.72 6.74 0.66
N ILE A 149 14.88 8.04 0.74
CA ILE A 149 16.19 8.71 0.71
C ILE A 149 16.31 9.57 1.96
N ASN A 150 17.29 9.28 2.80
CA ASN A 150 17.48 9.94 4.08
C ASN A 150 16.19 10.02 4.93
N GLY A 151 15.51 8.88 5.05
CA GLY A 151 14.30 8.71 5.85
C GLY A 151 13.01 9.30 5.25
N LYS A 152 13.05 9.83 4.02
CA LYS A 152 11.89 10.43 3.35
C LYS A 152 11.51 9.66 2.09
N PRO A 153 10.21 9.43 1.84
CA PRO A 153 9.77 8.77 0.64
C PRO A 153 10.09 9.60 -0.61
N LEU A 154 10.58 8.95 -1.66
CA LEU A 154 10.82 9.55 -2.95
C LEU A 154 9.48 9.70 -3.69
N ALA A 155 8.97 10.92 -3.80
CA ALA A 155 7.73 11.19 -4.52
C ALA A 155 7.93 11.34 -6.04
N GLY A 156 9.09 11.85 -6.46
CA GLY A 156 9.28 12.33 -7.82
C GLY A 156 8.50 13.64 -8.08
N LYS A 157 8.53 14.12 -9.31
CA LYS A 157 7.88 15.39 -9.70
C LYS A 157 6.35 15.33 -9.51
N ASP A 158 5.74 14.24 -9.97
CA ASP A 158 4.28 14.10 -10.07
C ASP A 158 3.73 13.02 -9.12
N GLY A 159 4.49 12.63 -8.08
CA GLY A 159 4.07 11.65 -7.08
C GLY A 159 4.17 10.17 -7.52
N VAL A 160 4.71 9.89 -8.71
CA VAL A 160 4.73 8.55 -9.33
C VAL A 160 6.10 7.85 -9.27
N ALA A 161 7.05 8.34 -8.47
CA ALA A 161 8.30 7.61 -8.27
C ALA A 161 8.03 6.26 -7.58
N GLY A 162 8.82 5.24 -7.93
CA GLY A 162 8.70 3.92 -7.33
C GLY A 162 7.59 3.04 -7.92
N GLU A 163 7.14 3.31 -9.15
CA GLU A 163 6.16 2.44 -9.83
C GLU A 163 6.86 1.21 -10.47
N LEU A 164 7.53 0.41 -9.64
CA LEU A 164 8.35 -0.74 -10.04
C LEU A 164 7.52 -1.81 -10.78
N GLY A 165 6.26 -2.00 -10.40
CA GLY A 165 5.33 -2.90 -11.06
C GLY A 165 5.03 -2.53 -12.51
N HIS A 166 5.29 -1.30 -12.93
CA HIS A 166 5.01 -0.81 -14.27
C HIS A 166 6.25 -0.65 -15.16
N ILE A 167 7.42 -1.12 -14.72
CA ILE A 167 8.60 -1.23 -15.57
C ILE A 167 8.35 -2.29 -16.66
N PRO A 168 8.56 -1.97 -17.95
CA PRO A 168 8.34 -2.93 -19.04
C PRO A 168 9.43 -4.02 -19.03
N MET A 169 9.00 -5.28 -19.04
CA MET A 169 9.88 -6.42 -19.17
C MET A 169 10.27 -6.62 -20.62
N ILE A 170 11.53 -6.95 -20.89
CA ILE A 170 12.04 -7.22 -22.24
C ILE A 170 11.29 -8.41 -22.84
N GLY A 171 10.65 -8.21 -24.00
CA GLY A 171 9.82 -9.22 -24.65
C GLY A 171 8.44 -9.42 -24.03
N GLY A 172 8.07 -8.62 -23.03
CA GLY A 172 6.76 -8.65 -22.41
C GLY A 172 5.65 -8.16 -23.34
N THR A 173 4.57 -8.93 -23.46
CA THR A 173 3.43 -8.64 -24.36
C THR A 173 2.08 -8.60 -23.64
N SER A 174 2.04 -8.94 -22.33
CA SER A 174 0.80 -8.96 -21.56
C SER A 174 0.28 -7.53 -21.37
N GLN A 175 -1.04 -7.37 -21.58
CA GLN A 175 -1.72 -6.09 -21.33
C GLN A 175 -1.77 -5.80 -19.82
N CYS A 176 -1.28 -4.65 -19.41
CA CYS A 176 -1.38 -4.18 -18.03
C CYS A 176 -2.61 -3.31 -17.82
N GLY A 177 -3.17 -3.35 -16.61
CA GLY A 177 -4.28 -2.47 -16.21
C GLY A 177 -3.96 -0.98 -16.28
N CYS A 178 -2.67 -0.58 -16.26
CA CYS A 178 -2.26 0.80 -16.45
C CYS A 178 -2.32 1.30 -17.91
N GLY A 179 -2.63 0.42 -18.86
CA GLY A 179 -2.69 0.73 -20.30
C GLY A 179 -1.43 0.39 -21.10
N ASN A 180 -0.30 0.09 -20.44
CA ASN A 180 0.94 -0.32 -21.09
C ASN A 180 0.96 -1.83 -21.38
N LEU A 181 1.90 -2.25 -22.26
CA LEU A 181 2.21 -3.65 -22.52
C LEU A 181 3.47 -4.06 -21.77
N GLY A 182 3.46 -5.28 -21.24
CA GLY A 182 4.65 -5.93 -20.71
C GLY A 182 5.13 -5.43 -19.35
N CYS A 183 4.30 -4.74 -18.56
CA CYS A 183 4.67 -4.33 -17.22
C CYS A 183 5.08 -5.52 -16.34
N SER A 184 6.05 -5.35 -15.47
CA SER A 184 6.58 -6.37 -14.55
C SER A 184 5.48 -7.00 -13.68
N GLU A 185 4.49 -6.24 -13.28
CA GLU A 185 3.32 -6.69 -12.52
C GLU A 185 2.55 -7.82 -13.23
N CYS A 186 2.49 -7.80 -14.55
CA CYS A 186 1.84 -8.87 -15.33
C CYS A 186 2.54 -10.23 -15.21
N TYR A 187 3.75 -10.27 -14.67
CA TYR A 187 4.58 -11.47 -14.59
C TYR A 187 5.02 -11.81 -13.17
N ALA A 188 4.94 -10.86 -12.23
CA ALA A 188 5.55 -10.97 -10.91
C ALA A 188 4.61 -10.59 -9.75
N SER A 189 3.32 -10.40 -10.01
CA SER A 189 2.33 -10.02 -9.00
C SER A 189 1.64 -11.21 -8.35
N GLY A 190 0.99 -10.97 -7.20
CA GLY A 190 0.20 -11.99 -6.52
C GLY A 190 -0.98 -12.47 -7.35
N TRP A 191 -1.67 -11.59 -8.12
CA TRP A 191 -2.74 -12.04 -9.01
C TRP A 191 -2.21 -12.97 -10.12
N LYS A 192 -1.00 -12.71 -10.63
CA LYS A 192 -0.35 -13.62 -11.60
C LYS A 192 -0.01 -14.96 -10.97
N LEU A 193 0.44 -14.95 -9.71
CA LEU A 193 0.70 -16.19 -8.98
C LEU A 193 -0.58 -17.02 -8.78
N VAL A 194 -1.71 -16.38 -8.50
CA VAL A 194 -3.01 -17.06 -8.43
C VAL A 194 -3.37 -17.69 -9.76
N GLU A 195 -3.25 -16.96 -10.86
CA GLU A 195 -3.51 -17.45 -12.21
C GLU A 195 -2.64 -18.67 -12.54
N LEU A 196 -1.32 -18.59 -12.28
CA LEU A 196 -0.40 -19.70 -12.50
C LEU A 196 -0.74 -20.91 -11.62
N LYS A 197 -1.16 -20.69 -10.38
CA LYS A 197 -1.59 -21.75 -9.48
C LYS A 197 -2.84 -22.46 -10.00
N GLU A 198 -3.82 -21.73 -10.48
CA GLU A 198 -5.06 -22.28 -11.03
C GLU A 198 -4.81 -23.09 -12.32
N GLU A 199 -3.93 -22.59 -13.18
CA GLU A 199 -3.62 -23.20 -14.48
C GLU A 199 -2.73 -24.45 -14.34
N TYR A 200 -1.65 -24.37 -13.54
CA TYR A 200 -0.62 -25.43 -13.51
C TYR A 200 -0.65 -26.31 -12.26
N TYR A 201 -1.26 -25.84 -11.17
CA TYR A 201 -1.22 -26.51 -9.85
C TYR A 201 -2.58 -26.49 -9.14
N PRO A 202 -3.70 -26.87 -9.79
CA PRO A 202 -5.05 -26.72 -9.21
C PRO A 202 -5.21 -27.42 -7.85
N ASP A 203 -4.54 -28.57 -7.66
CA ASP A 203 -4.63 -29.40 -6.47
C ASP A 203 -3.63 -29.03 -5.36
N VAL A 204 -2.80 -28.00 -5.54
CA VAL A 204 -1.81 -27.55 -4.53
C VAL A 204 -2.35 -26.36 -3.77
N ASP A 205 -2.31 -26.40 -2.44
CA ASP A 205 -2.63 -25.22 -1.63
C ASP A 205 -1.63 -24.08 -1.90
N MET A 206 -2.10 -22.83 -1.92
CA MET A 206 -1.26 -21.67 -2.19
C MET A 206 -0.09 -21.56 -1.20
N ASN A 207 -0.32 -21.89 0.08
CA ASN A 207 0.71 -21.83 1.12
C ASN A 207 1.81 -22.89 0.94
N ASP A 208 1.48 -23.98 0.25
CA ASP A 208 2.41 -25.08 -0.02
C ASP A 208 3.12 -24.95 -1.36
N LEU A 209 2.70 -24.01 -2.23
CA LEU A 209 3.09 -23.94 -3.62
C LEU A 209 4.61 -23.90 -3.79
N PHE A 210 5.28 -22.98 -3.14
CA PHE A 210 6.74 -22.84 -3.24
C PHE A 210 7.52 -23.96 -2.55
N VAL A 211 6.93 -24.61 -1.54
CA VAL A 211 7.55 -25.77 -0.87
C VAL A 211 7.47 -27.02 -1.77
N LYS A 212 6.28 -27.30 -2.31
CA LYS A 212 6.02 -28.51 -3.10
C LYS A 212 6.50 -28.44 -4.53
N LYS A 213 6.63 -27.21 -5.09
CA LYS A 213 6.95 -26.95 -6.50
C LYS A 213 8.17 -26.05 -6.71
N SER A 214 9.07 -25.94 -5.74
CA SER A 214 10.24 -25.04 -5.76
C SER A 214 11.17 -25.21 -6.99
N ASN A 215 11.25 -26.41 -7.55
CA ASN A 215 12.08 -26.71 -8.72
C ASN A 215 11.33 -26.64 -10.05
N ASP A 216 10.06 -26.28 -10.04
CA ASP A 216 9.25 -26.21 -11.25
C ASP A 216 9.59 -24.95 -12.06
N THR A 217 9.70 -25.10 -13.39
CA THR A 217 10.10 -24.02 -14.29
C THR A 217 9.13 -22.84 -14.28
N VAL A 218 7.84 -23.08 -14.11
CA VAL A 218 6.82 -22.01 -14.10
C VAL A 218 7.02 -21.12 -12.88
N LEU A 219 7.18 -21.72 -11.69
CA LEU A 219 7.42 -20.93 -10.46
C LEU A 219 8.81 -20.29 -10.45
N LYS A 220 9.80 -20.98 -11.01
CA LYS A 220 11.13 -20.40 -11.18
C LYS A 220 11.08 -19.14 -12.05
N ASN A 221 10.39 -19.17 -13.18
CA ASN A 221 10.22 -18.01 -14.05
C ASN A 221 9.49 -16.86 -13.31
N PHE A 222 8.49 -17.17 -12.49
CA PHE A 222 7.81 -16.18 -11.67
C PHE A 222 8.79 -15.49 -10.70
N VAL A 223 9.60 -16.27 -9.98
CA VAL A 223 10.61 -15.74 -9.05
C VAL A 223 11.70 -14.96 -9.80
N ASP A 224 12.17 -15.45 -10.95
CA ASP A 224 13.16 -14.79 -11.78
C ASP A 224 12.66 -13.41 -12.29
N ASN A 225 11.37 -13.29 -12.61
CA ASN A 225 10.78 -12.00 -12.97
C ASN A 225 10.80 -11.01 -11.78
N ILE A 226 10.46 -11.44 -10.56
CA ILE A 226 10.57 -10.62 -9.35
C ILE A 226 12.03 -10.19 -9.14
N ALA A 227 12.96 -11.15 -9.21
CA ALA A 227 14.37 -10.89 -9.02
C ALA A 227 14.93 -9.91 -10.05
N CYS A 228 14.53 -10.04 -11.33
CA CYS A 228 14.93 -9.12 -12.39
C CYS A 228 14.55 -7.67 -12.09
N VAL A 229 13.32 -7.45 -11.64
CA VAL A 229 12.81 -6.11 -11.32
C VAL A 229 13.53 -5.53 -10.10
N ALA A 230 13.66 -6.33 -9.04
CA ALA A 230 14.38 -5.92 -7.82
C ALA A 230 15.86 -5.61 -8.13
N CYS A 231 16.54 -6.45 -8.92
CA CYS A 231 17.93 -6.21 -9.32
C CYS A 231 18.10 -4.93 -10.14
N ALA A 232 17.15 -4.59 -11.02
CA ALA A 232 17.20 -3.34 -11.76
C ALA A 232 17.19 -2.13 -10.82
N GLU A 233 16.31 -2.14 -9.82
CA GLU A 233 16.22 -1.07 -8.83
C GLU A 233 17.48 -0.99 -7.95
N ILE A 234 17.98 -2.14 -7.49
CA ILE A 234 19.24 -2.23 -6.72
C ILE A 234 20.40 -1.61 -7.51
N ASN A 235 20.53 -1.94 -8.79
CA ASN A 235 21.61 -1.41 -9.63
C ASN A 235 21.49 0.10 -9.89
N ILE A 236 20.26 0.64 -9.91
CA ILE A 236 20.03 2.08 -10.12
C ILE A 236 20.28 2.87 -8.84
N LEU A 237 19.79 2.39 -7.71
CA LEU A 237 19.75 3.12 -6.44
C LEU A 237 20.89 2.79 -5.49
N ASN A 238 21.54 1.62 -5.65
CA ASN A 238 22.58 1.11 -4.73
C ASN A 238 22.15 1.27 -3.26
N PRO A 239 21.04 0.66 -2.83
CA PRO A 239 20.45 0.92 -1.52
C PRO A 239 21.27 0.36 -0.37
N ASP A 240 21.14 1.00 0.81
CA ASP A 240 21.72 0.54 2.07
C ASP A 240 20.89 -0.58 2.71
N SER A 241 19.56 -0.62 2.39
CA SER A 241 18.62 -1.64 2.88
C SER A 241 17.54 -2.00 1.86
N ILE A 242 17.10 -3.27 1.90
CA ILE A 242 16.02 -3.82 1.09
C ILE A 242 15.10 -4.63 2.01
#